data_f1d0380625662c3e96bde4d40239dadd
#
_entry.id   f1d0380625662c3e96bde4d40239dadd
#
_cell.length_a   1.000
_cell.length_b   1.000
_cell.length_c   1.000
_cell.angle_alpha   90.00
_cell.angle_beta   90.00
_cell.angle_gamma   90.00
#
_symmetry.space_group_name_H-M   'P 1'
#
loop_
_entity.id
_entity.type
_entity.pdbx_description
1 polymer ?
#
loop_
_entity_poly.entity_id
_entity_poly.type
_entity_poly.pdbx_seq_one_letter_code
_entity_poly.pdbx_strand_id
1 'polypeptide(L)'
;MTLRNSALARAEQLLGRAARIRESLKDVQEIDELFTVQTMSLSDRPIEPVDALWFFGRARGDTDNLFELVTLALKLDTAQHVVINGSDGERQGGNKPGEAWEGKTVWTQRLKEFGVERVHYCRPAMNTKEEGDEYLTYSLAQGWETAAIVCQPHQAVRAMLGLVETMTKRCQFLRVYVIAPDITNWFRPVFGSQGHDELPRYLHIQQELMRIRLYQARGDLCSFADLLEYYRNRASVR
;
A
#
# COMPACT_ATOMS: atom_id res chain seq x y z
N MET A 1 -19.86 58.61 -1.98
CA MET A 1 -19.46 57.41 -2.77
C MET A 1 -18.25 56.65 -2.19
N THR A 2 -17.45 57.21 -1.31
CA THR A 2 -16.14 56.67 -0.83
C THR A 2 -16.23 55.65 0.33
N LEU A 3 -17.14 55.76 1.28
CA LEU A 3 -17.24 54.88 2.46
C LEU A 3 -17.75 53.47 2.10
N ARG A 4 -18.67 53.35 1.18
CA ARG A 4 -19.24 52.07 0.76
C ARG A 4 -18.23 51.19 0.01
N ASN A 5 -17.37 51.81 -0.80
CA ASN A 5 -16.33 51.11 -1.55
C ASN A 5 -15.20 50.62 -0.64
N SER A 6 -14.88 51.38 0.44
CA SER A 6 -13.86 50.93 1.41
C SER A 6 -14.32 49.76 2.29
N ALA A 7 -15.63 49.74 2.63
CA ALA A 7 -16.19 48.62 3.37
C ALA A 7 -16.27 47.34 2.53
N LEU A 8 -16.61 47.44 1.25
CA LEU A 8 -16.62 46.31 0.32
C LEU A 8 -15.25 45.73 0.10
N ALA A 9 -14.24 46.56 -0.15
CA ALA A 9 -12.85 46.13 -0.31
C ALA A 9 -12.30 45.45 0.93
N ARG A 10 -12.66 45.93 2.13
CA ARG A 10 -12.27 45.30 3.40
C ARG A 10 -12.95 43.96 3.59
N ALA A 11 -14.23 43.81 3.22
CA ALA A 11 -14.93 42.53 3.27
C ALA A 11 -14.31 41.51 2.30
N GLU A 12 -13.99 41.88 1.09
CA GLU A 12 -13.30 41.01 0.11
C GLU A 12 -11.93 40.56 0.62
N GLN A 13 -11.17 41.48 1.22
CA GLN A 13 -9.86 41.13 1.83
C GLN A 13 -10.00 40.12 2.97
N LEU A 14 -11.01 40.29 3.84
CA LEU A 14 -11.29 39.35 4.93
C LEU A 14 -11.72 37.97 4.43
N LEU A 15 -12.58 37.94 3.39
CA LEU A 15 -13.01 36.69 2.76
C LEU A 15 -11.83 35.97 2.10
N GLY A 16 -10.96 36.68 1.40
CA GLY A 16 -9.74 36.12 0.82
C GLY A 16 -8.77 35.59 1.86
N ARG A 17 -8.66 36.24 3.03
CA ARG A 17 -7.85 35.77 4.17
C ARG A 17 -8.45 34.51 4.80
N ALA A 18 -9.77 34.49 5.02
CA ALA A 18 -10.47 33.33 5.54
C ALA A 18 -10.36 32.10 4.62
N ALA A 19 -10.44 32.31 3.30
CA ALA A 19 -10.25 31.25 2.31
C ALA A 19 -8.85 30.63 2.38
N ARG A 20 -7.79 31.47 2.46
CA ARG A 20 -6.40 31.00 2.61
C ARG A 20 -6.18 30.23 3.93
N ILE A 21 -6.73 30.71 5.04
CA ILE A 21 -6.67 30.01 6.32
C ILE A 21 -7.36 28.64 6.23
N ARG A 22 -8.54 28.57 5.59
CA ARG A 22 -9.26 27.32 5.41
C ARG A 22 -8.47 26.34 4.56
N GLU A 23 -7.82 26.80 3.51
CA GLU A 23 -6.94 25.96 2.66
C GLU A 23 -5.75 25.43 3.46
N SER A 24 -5.03 26.29 4.18
CA SER A 24 -3.93 25.88 5.06
C SER A 24 -4.35 24.86 6.13
N LEU A 25 -5.55 24.98 6.68
CA LEU A 25 -6.07 24.02 7.67
C LEU A 25 -6.36 22.67 7.03
N LYS A 26 -6.83 22.63 5.78
CA LYS A 26 -7.00 21.36 5.06
C LYS A 26 -5.66 20.68 4.81
N ASP A 27 -4.65 21.42 4.39
CA ASP A 27 -3.30 20.90 4.18
C ASP A 27 -2.72 20.31 5.47
N VAL A 28 -2.90 20.98 6.61
CA VAL A 28 -2.47 20.47 7.92
C VAL A 28 -3.21 19.19 8.28
N GLN A 29 -4.52 19.16 8.14
CA GLN A 29 -5.32 17.97 8.42
C GLN A 29 -4.86 16.78 7.57
N GLU A 30 -4.63 17.00 6.30
CA GLU A 30 -4.20 15.95 5.37
C GLU A 30 -2.81 15.41 5.71
N ILE A 31 -1.89 16.29 6.15
CA ILE A 31 -0.57 15.89 6.64
C ILE A 31 -0.70 15.03 7.90
N ASP A 32 -1.53 15.45 8.86
CA ASP A 32 -1.77 14.68 10.10
C ASP A 32 -2.37 13.30 9.79
N GLU A 33 -3.34 13.23 8.89
CA GLU A 33 -3.93 11.96 8.44
C GLU A 33 -2.87 11.07 7.78
N LEU A 34 -2.03 11.62 6.89
CA LEU A 34 -0.94 10.89 6.25
C LEU A 34 0.05 10.31 7.27
N PHE A 35 0.52 11.12 8.22
CA PHE A 35 1.44 10.64 9.26
C PHE A 35 0.80 9.58 10.13
N THR A 36 -0.47 9.74 10.47
CA THR A 36 -1.21 8.78 11.27
C THR A 36 -1.34 7.44 10.53
N VAL A 37 -1.82 7.44 9.28
CA VAL A 37 -1.95 6.20 8.51
C VAL A 37 -0.60 5.54 8.22
N GLN A 38 0.46 6.32 7.99
CA GLN A 38 1.81 5.81 7.80
C GLN A 38 2.30 5.09 9.06
N THR A 39 2.13 5.71 10.22
CA THR A 39 2.52 5.14 11.49
C THR A 39 1.73 3.87 11.78
N MET A 40 0.42 3.91 11.64
CA MET A 40 -0.44 2.74 11.86
C MET A 40 -0.13 1.61 10.89
N SER A 41 0.04 1.90 9.60
CA SER A 41 0.36 0.87 8.60
C SER A 41 1.67 0.14 8.90
N LEU A 42 2.65 0.80 9.49
CA LEU A 42 3.97 0.21 9.76
C LEU A 42 4.14 -0.36 11.16
N SER A 43 3.30 0.02 12.12
CA SER A 43 3.44 -0.38 13.52
C SER A 43 2.34 -1.30 14.03
N ASP A 44 1.19 -1.31 13.38
CA ASP A 44 0.05 -2.12 13.80
C ASP A 44 0.22 -3.56 13.32
N ARG A 45 0.53 -4.45 14.24
CA ARG A 45 0.77 -5.88 13.99
C ARG A 45 -0.43 -6.72 14.41
N PRO A 46 -0.69 -7.84 13.73
CA PRO A 46 -1.69 -8.80 14.20
C PRO A 46 -1.27 -9.36 15.56
N ILE A 47 -2.22 -9.49 16.47
CA ILE A 47 -2.01 -10.13 17.77
C ILE A 47 -2.03 -11.65 17.62
N GLU A 48 -2.91 -12.15 16.76
CA GLU A 48 -3.06 -13.56 16.43
C GLU A 48 -2.45 -13.84 15.04
N PRO A 49 -2.10 -15.10 14.73
CA PRO A 49 -1.68 -15.47 13.38
C PRO A 49 -2.72 -15.08 12.33
N VAL A 50 -2.25 -14.58 11.20
CA VAL A 50 -3.13 -14.31 10.04
C VAL A 50 -3.26 -15.56 9.16
N ASP A 51 -4.39 -15.68 8.46
CA ASP A 51 -4.63 -16.78 7.54
C ASP A 51 -3.62 -16.75 6.37
N ALA A 52 -3.33 -15.57 5.83
CA ALA A 52 -2.46 -15.46 4.67
C ALA A 52 -1.52 -14.24 4.68
N LEU A 53 -0.34 -14.42 4.09
CA LEU A 53 0.54 -13.37 3.64
C LEU A 53 0.26 -13.08 2.16
N TRP A 54 -0.09 -11.83 1.85
CA TRP A 54 -0.22 -11.36 0.48
C TRP A 54 1.08 -10.72 0.06
N PHE A 55 1.86 -11.47 -0.70
CA PHE A 55 3.17 -11.02 -1.13
C PHE A 55 3.05 -10.31 -2.48
N PHE A 56 2.96 -8.98 -2.42
CA PHE A 56 2.79 -8.14 -3.61
C PHE A 56 3.99 -8.25 -4.53
N GLY A 57 3.72 -8.45 -5.81
CA GLY A 57 4.72 -8.55 -6.86
C GLY A 57 5.50 -7.24 -7.05
N ARG A 58 6.77 -7.38 -7.38
CA ARG A 58 7.68 -6.27 -7.67
C ARG A 58 8.56 -6.57 -8.87
N ALA A 59 9.04 -5.50 -9.50
CA ALA A 59 10.17 -5.57 -10.38
C ALA A 59 11.45 -6.00 -9.62
N ARG A 60 12.45 -6.43 -10.35
CA ARG A 60 13.75 -6.85 -9.83
C ARG A 60 14.35 -5.88 -8.83
N GLY A 61 15.04 -6.42 -7.86
CA GLY A 61 15.84 -5.70 -6.88
C GLY A 61 15.09 -5.37 -5.60
N ASP A 62 15.83 -5.22 -4.51
CA ASP A 62 15.38 -4.92 -3.15
C ASP A 62 14.24 -5.81 -2.63
N THR A 63 14.33 -7.12 -2.93
CA THR A 63 13.29 -8.08 -2.60
C THR A 63 13.73 -9.15 -1.61
N ASP A 64 15.06 -9.38 -1.41
CA ASP A 64 15.55 -10.48 -0.57
C ASP A 64 15.05 -10.38 0.87
N ASN A 65 15.05 -9.17 1.44
CA ASN A 65 14.51 -8.91 2.77
C ASN A 65 13.01 -9.22 2.90
N LEU A 66 12.26 -9.15 1.81
CA LEU A 66 10.84 -9.54 1.79
C LEU A 66 10.68 -11.07 1.80
N PHE A 67 11.52 -11.80 1.08
CA PHE A 67 11.55 -13.27 1.12
C PHE A 67 11.94 -13.78 2.50
N GLU A 68 12.96 -13.18 3.11
CA GLU A 68 13.36 -13.47 4.49
C GLU A 68 12.22 -13.25 5.47
N LEU A 69 11.50 -12.12 5.33
CA LEU A 69 10.37 -11.75 6.17
C LEU A 69 9.20 -12.75 6.04
N VAL A 70 8.84 -13.14 4.81
CA VAL A 70 7.81 -14.16 4.56
C VAL A 70 8.19 -15.47 5.23
N THR A 71 9.45 -15.89 5.04
CA THR A 71 9.97 -17.12 5.62
C THR A 71 9.93 -17.10 7.14
N LEU A 72 10.34 -15.97 7.73
CA LEU A 72 10.32 -15.79 9.18
C LEU A 72 8.89 -15.82 9.72
N ALA A 73 7.98 -15.12 9.08
CA ALA A 73 6.57 -15.09 9.49
C ALA A 73 5.93 -16.48 9.49
N LEU A 74 6.21 -17.30 8.48
CA LEU A 74 5.75 -18.69 8.42
C LEU A 74 6.41 -19.58 9.49
N LYS A 75 7.72 -19.43 9.72
CA LYS A 75 8.45 -20.20 10.75
C LYS A 75 8.02 -19.87 12.17
N LEU A 76 7.57 -18.65 12.41
CA LEU A 76 7.07 -18.20 13.71
C LEU A 76 5.55 -18.40 13.87
N ASP A 77 4.93 -19.10 12.93
CA ASP A 77 3.47 -19.31 12.89
C ASP A 77 2.67 -18.00 12.95
N THR A 78 3.26 -16.87 12.49
CA THR A 78 2.55 -15.60 12.39
C THR A 78 1.54 -15.59 11.23
N ALA A 79 1.73 -16.49 10.27
CA ALA A 79 0.81 -16.71 9.15
C ALA A 79 0.82 -18.18 8.74
N GLN A 80 -0.31 -18.63 8.14
CA GLN A 80 -0.47 -20.03 7.74
C GLN A 80 -0.16 -20.27 6.26
N HIS A 81 -0.43 -19.28 5.42
CA HIS A 81 -0.33 -19.37 3.97
C HIS A 81 0.43 -18.19 3.37
N VAL A 82 1.01 -18.38 2.20
CA VAL A 82 1.53 -17.30 1.36
C VAL A 82 0.86 -17.32 0.00
N VAL A 83 0.41 -16.17 -0.47
CA VAL A 83 -0.24 -15.98 -1.77
C VAL A 83 0.57 -14.99 -2.59
N ILE A 84 0.87 -15.34 -3.83
CA ILE A 84 1.54 -14.48 -4.79
C ILE A 84 0.69 -14.31 -6.06
N ASN A 85 1.04 -13.31 -6.84
CA ASN A 85 0.43 -13.09 -8.15
C ASN A 85 0.63 -14.29 -9.08
N GLY A 86 -0.43 -14.77 -9.69
CA GLY A 86 -0.45 -15.97 -10.52
C GLY A 86 0.06 -15.78 -11.95
N SER A 87 0.51 -14.58 -12.36
CA SER A 87 1.10 -14.37 -13.69
C SER A 87 2.57 -14.76 -13.73
N ASP A 88 3.06 -15.09 -14.92
CA ASP A 88 4.50 -15.32 -15.19
C ASP A 88 5.21 -14.11 -15.82
N GLY A 89 4.68 -12.91 -15.63
CA GLY A 89 5.31 -11.67 -16.08
C GLY A 89 5.04 -11.28 -17.53
N GLU A 90 4.31 -12.08 -18.27
CA GLU A 90 4.10 -11.94 -19.72
C GLU A 90 3.31 -10.67 -20.11
N ARG A 91 2.59 -10.09 -19.18
CA ARG A 91 1.70 -8.95 -19.39
C ARG A 91 1.93 -7.80 -18.43
N GLN A 92 2.91 -7.92 -17.57
CA GLN A 92 3.13 -6.94 -16.53
C GLN A 92 4.33 -6.11 -16.83
N GLY A 93 4.13 -4.89 -16.68
CA GLY A 93 5.15 -3.94 -16.81
C GLY A 93 5.16 -3.30 -18.15
N GLY A 94 5.86 -2.29 -18.15
CA GLY A 94 6.11 -1.52 -19.31
C GLY A 94 6.90 -2.33 -20.34
N ASN A 95 6.90 -1.83 -21.51
CA ASN A 95 7.70 -2.34 -22.62
C ASN A 95 9.20 -2.09 -22.43
N LYS A 96 9.65 -1.82 -21.20
CA LYS A 96 11.05 -1.46 -20.93
C LYS A 96 11.74 -2.58 -20.16
N PRO A 97 12.99 -2.91 -20.51
CA PRO A 97 13.79 -3.86 -19.75
C PRO A 97 13.90 -3.43 -18.29
N GLY A 98 13.63 -4.36 -17.35
CA GLY A 98 13.73 -4.11 -15.92
C GLY A 98 12.44 -3.69 -15.21
N GLU A 99 11.36 -3.41 -15.93
CA GLU A 99 10.05 -3.04 -15.35
C GLU A 99 9.17 -4.23 -15.04
N ALA A 100 9.47 -5.38 -15.59
CA ALA A 100 8.58 -6.52 -15.50
C ALA A 100 8.67 -7.21 -14.14
N TRP A 101 7.53 -7.60 -13.62
CA TRP A 101 7.39 -8.63 -12.62
C TRP A 101 8.13 -9.91 -13.07
N GLU A 102 8.94 -10.49 -12.20
CA GLU A 102 9.76 -11.67 -12.55
C GLU A 102 8.93 -12.94 -12.81
N GLY A 103 7.67 -12.93 -12.40
CA GLY A 103 6.75 -14.04 -12.60
C GLY A 103 6.64 -14.99 -11.40
N LYS A 104 5.48 -15.70 -11.34
CA LYS A 104 5.21 -16.67 -10.28
C LYS A 104 6.23 -17.80 -10.24
N THR A 105 6.72 -18.24 -11.41
CA THR A 105 7.69 -19.33 -11.51
C THR A 105 9.01 -18.96 -10.82
N VAL A 106 9.53 -17.78 -11.09
CA VAL A 106 10.76 -17.28 -10.46
C VAL A 106 10.55 -17.07 -8.97
N TRP A 107 9.45 -16.43 -8.57
CA TRP A 107 9.17 -16.16 -7.16
C TRP A 107 8.91 -17.43 -6.37
N THR A 108 8.24 -18.42 -6.95
CA THR A 108 8.06 -19.73 -6.30
C THR A 108 9.39 -20.43 -6.08
N GLN A 109 10.29 -20.38 -7.08
CA GLN A 109 11.61 -20.95 -6.93
C GLN A 109 12.39 -20.26 -5.80
N ARG A 110 12.37 -18.93 -5.77
CA ARG A 110 13.02 -18.16 -4.69
C ARG A 110 12.41 -18.47 -3.33
N LEU A 111 11.07 -18.53 -3.20
CA LEU A 111 10.42 -18.92 -1.95
C LEU A 111 10.86 -20.30 -1.47
N LYS A 112 11.01 -21.28 -2.38
CA LYS A 112 11.56 -22.59 -2.06
C LYS A 112 13.01 -22.54 -1.54
N GLU A 113 13.84 -21.70 -2.14
CA GLU A 113 15.23 -21.48 -1.68
C GLU A 113 15.28 -20.94 -0.25
N PHE A 114 14.28 -20.14 0.14
CA PHE A 114 14.08 -19.68 1.51
C PHE A 114 13.33 -20.68 2.42
N GLY A 115 12.97 -21.87 1.90
CA GLY A 115 12.32 -22.94 2.67
C GLY A 115 10.79 -22.86 2.72
N VAL A 116 10.16 -22.05 1.85
CA VAL A 116 8.69 -21.98 1.72
C VAL A 116 8.24 -22.97 0.66
N GLU A 117 7.66 -24.09 1.08
CA GLU A 117 7.26 -25.18 0.17
C GLU A 117 5.87 -24.98 -0.45
N ARG A 118 4.95 -24.35 0.28
CA ARG A 118 3.56 -24.19 -0.15
C ARG A 118 3.25 -22.73 -0.49
N VAL A 119 3.01 -22.49 -1.77
CA VAL A 119 2.68 -21.16 -2.30
C VAL A 119 1.34 -21.25 -3.00
N HIS A 120 0.44 -20.35 -2.64
CA HIS A 120 -0.84 -20.17 -3.31
C HIS A 120 -0.71 -19.09 -4.39
N TYR A 121 -1.58 -19.17 -5.40
CA TYR A 121 -1.58 -18.24 -6.52
C TYR A 121 -2.97 -17.63 -6.67
N CYS A 122 -3.06 -16.31 -6.61
CA CYS A 122 -4.27 -15.64 -7.07
C CYS A 122 -4.33 -15.65 -8.61
N ARG A 123 -5.38 -15.09 -9.20
CA ARG A 123 -5.42 -14.90 -10.65
C ARG A 123 -4.35 -13.91 -11.09
N PRO A 124 -3.90 -13.98 -12.36
CA PRO A 124 -2.97 -13.00 -12.92
C PRO A 124 -3.47 -11.56 -12.78
N ALA A 125 -2.66 -10.71 -12.18
CA ALA A 125 -2.92 -9.29 -11.99
C ALA A 125 -1.81 -8.45 -12.61
N MET A 126 -2.16 -7.28 -13.16
CA MET A 126 -1.26 -6.42 -13.93
C MET A 126 -0.60 -5.32 -13.11
N ASN A 127 -1.17 -5.00 -11.95
CA ASN A 127 -0.74 -3.90 -11.10
C ASN A 127 -1.20 -4.12 -9.66
N THR A 128 -0.68 -3.29 -8.73
CA THR A 128 -0.98 -3.40 -7.28
C THR A 128 -2.48 -3.36 -6.95
N LYS A 129 -3.29 -2.62 -7.72
CA LYS A 129 -4.73 -2.55 -7.49
C LYS A 129 -5.41 -3.88 -7.84
N GLU A 130 -5.10 -4.41 -9.03
CA GLU A 130 -5.60 -5.72 -9.45
C GLU A 130 -5.09 -6.83 -8.54
N GLU A 131 -3.82 -6.77 -8.09
CA GLU A 131 -3.31 -7.72 -7.10
C GLU A 131 -4.13 -7.70 -5.81
N GLY A 132 -4.42 -6.52 -5.27
CA GLY A 132 -5.26 -6.38 -4.07
C GLY A 132 -6.66 -6.98 -4.28
N ASP A 133 -7.27 -6.75 -5.44
CA ASP A 133 -8.59 -7.30 -5.80
C ASP A 133 -8.56 -8.83 -5.92
N GLU A 134 -7.54 -9.39 -6.57
CA GLU A 134 -7.39 -10.84 -6.73
C GLU A 134 -7.00 -11.53 -5.43
N TYR A 135 -6.16 -10.92 -4.59
CA TYR A 135 -5.86 -11.44 -3.25
C TYR A 135 -7.10 -11.48 -2.36
N LEU A 136 -7.91 -10.42 -2.37
CA LEU A 136 -9.18 -10.37 -1.65
C LEU A 136 -10.13 -11.45 -2.16
N THR A 137 -10.30 -11.59 -3.48
CA THR A 137 -11.13 -12.62 -4.11
C THR A 137 -10.69 -14.02 -3.70
N TYR A 138 -9.39 -14.29 -3.78
CA TYR A 138 -8.82 -15.57 -3.41
C TYR A 138 -9.06 -15.89 -1.94
N SER A 139 -8.76 -14.96 -1.04
CA SER A 139 -8.91 -15.14 0.40
C SER A 139 -10.35 -15.41 0.81
N LEU A 140 -11.30 -14.68 0.26
CA LEU A 140 -12.72 -14.90 0.51
C LEU A 140 -13.19 -16.26 0.02
N ALA A 141 -12.67 -16.73 -1.13
CA ALA A 141 -12.98 -18.06 -1.65
C ALA A 141 -12.40 -19.20 -0.79
N GLN A 142 -11.33 -18.92 -0.01
CA GLN A 142 -10.78 -19.87 0.96
C GLN A 142 -11.48 -19.79 2.33
N GLY A 143 -12.38 -18.84 2.54
CA GLY A 143 -13.00 -18.58 3.84
C GLY A 143 -12.06 -17.91 4.86
N TRP A 144 -11.00 -17.27 4.39
CA TRP A 144 -10.06 -16.54 5.24
C TRP A 144 -10.65 -15.20 5.70
N GLU A 145 -10.35 -14.83 6.92
CA GLU A 145 -10.84 -13.60 7.55
C GLU A 145 -9.74 -12.57 7.81
N THR A 146 -8.48 -13.01 7.78
CA THR A 146 -7.32 -12.22 8.11
C THR A 146 -6.22 -12.36 7.08
N ALA A 147 -5.52 -11.27 6.79
CA ALA A 147 -4.34 -11.30 5.93
C ALA A 147 -3.29 -10.26 6.37
N ALA A 148 -2.06 -10.42 5.90
CA ALA A 148 -1.06 -9.37 5.99
C ALA A 148 -0.41 -9.13 4.63
N ILE A 149 -0.34 -7.86 4.23
CA ILE A 149 0.40 -7.42 3.05
C ILE A 149 1.89 -7.45 3.37
N VAL A 150 2.67 -8.13 2.55
CA VAL A 150 4.13 -8.09 2.59
C VAL A 150 4.63 -7.14 1.50
N CYS A 151 5.21 -6.03 1.91
CA CYS A 151 5.72 -5.01 0.99
C CYS A 151 6.84 -4.18 1.63
N GLN A 152 7.53 -3.39 0.82
CA GLN A 152 8.50 -2.41 1.35
C GLN A 152 7.78 -1.30 2.13
N PRO A 153 8.40 -0.74 3.20
CA PRO A 153 7.75 0.25 4.07
C PRO A 153 7.19 1.47 3.33
N HIS A 154 7.89 1.95 2.29
CA HIS A 154 7.43 3.10 1.50
C HIS A 154 6.18 2.81 0.64
N GLN A 155 5.82 1.54 0.43
CA GLN A 155 4.65 1.12 -0.35
C GLN A 155 3.42 0.84 0.52
N ALA A 156 3.59 0.69 1.83
CA ALA A 156 2.58 0.20 2.76
C ALA A 156 1.27 1.00 2.69
N VAL A 157 1.37 2.32 2.77
CA VAL A 157 0.18 3.20 2.74
C VAL A 157 -0.58 3.07 1.42
N ARG A 158 0.12 3.10 0.28
CA ARG A 158 -0.54 2.98 -1.02
C ARG A 158 -1.23 1.63 -1.21
N ALA A 159 -0.59 0.55 -0.76
CA ALA A 159 -1.18 -0.79 -0.81
C ALA A 159 -2.47 -0.86 0.03
N MET A 160 -2.45 -0.32 1.24
CA MET A 160 -3.63 -0.28 2.11
C MET A 160 -4.75 0.61 1.55
N LEU A 161 -4.43 1.80 1.03
CA LEU A 161 -5.44 2.68 0.42
C LEU A 161 -6.15 2.02 -0.77
N GLY A 162 -5.41 1.31 -1.63
CA GLY A 162 -5.99 0.60 -2.76
C GLY A 162 -6.87 -0.59 -2.33
N LEU A 163 -6.43 -1.31 -1.31
CA LEU A 163 -7.19 -2.44 -0.79
C LEU A 163 -8.48 -1.99 -0.09
N VAL A 164 -8.41 -0.95 0.75
CA VAL A 164 -9.61 -0.41 1.42
C VAL A 164 -10.61 0.12 0.40
N GLU A 165 -10.16 0.80 -0.64
CA GLU A 165 -11.00 1.22 -1.76
C GLU A 165 -11.69 0.02 -2.43
N THR A 166 -10.94 -1.06 -2.68
CA THR A 166 -11.48 -2.30 -3.27
C THR A 166 -12.53 -2.94 -2.36
N MET A 167 -12.23 -3.07 -1.07
CA MET A 167 -13.17 -3.63 -0.09
C MET A 167 -14.46 -2.81 -0.01
N THR A 168 -14.35 -1.49 0.02
CA THR A 168 -15.49 -0.57 0.08
C THR A 168 -16.37 -0.71 -1.17
N LYS A 169 -15.78 -0.68 -2.37
CA LYS A 169 -16.53 -0.84 -3.63
C LYS A 169 -17.23 -2.18 -3.76
N ARG A 170 -16.68 -3.22 -3.18
CA ARG A 170 -17.23 -4.58 -3.22
C ARG A 170 -18.15 -4.89 -2.04
N CYS A 171 -18.32 -3.97 -1.10
CA CYS A 171 -19.04 -4.20 0.16
C CYS A 171 -18.53 -5.47 0.88
N GLN A 172 -17.21 -5.65 0.90
CA GLN A 172 -16.51 -6.78 1.53
C GLN A 172 -15.58 -6.27 2.62
N PHE A 173 -15.30 -7.10 3.61
CA PHE A 173 -14.42 -6.77 4.70
C PHE A 173 -13.48 -7.94 5.00
N LEU A 174 -12.21 -7.64 5.15
CA LEU A 174 -11.18 -8.54 5.64
C LEU A 174 -10.28 -7.78 6.61
N ARG A 175 -9.82 -8.39 7.67
CA ARG A 175 -8.86 -7.79 8.58
C ARG A 175 -7.45 -7.89 7.99
N VAL A 176 -6.95 -6.80 7.46
CA VAL A 176 -5.64 -6.78 6.80
C VAL A 176 -4.64 -5.93 7.58
N TYR A 177 -3.46 -6.44 7.73
CA TYR A 177 -2.30 -5.82 8.36
C TYR A 177 -1.21 -5.59 7.34
N VAL A 178 -0.14 -4.90 7.73
CA VAL A 178 1.06 -4.77 6.92
C VAL A 178 2.24 -5.37 7.67
N ILE A 179 3.02 -6.18 7.00
CA ILE A 179 4.32 -6.66 7.47
C ILE A 179 5.37 -6.13 6.52
N ALA A 180 6.21 -5.25 7.02
CA ALA A 180 7.29 -4.64 6.27
C ALA A 180 8.64 -4.93 6.94
N PRO A 181 9.71 -5.13 6.16
CA PRO A 181 11.03 -5.38 6.71
C PRO A 181 11.61 -4.12 7.34
N ASP A 182 12.45 -4.30 8.34
CA ASP A 182 13.28 -3.24 8.88
C ASP A 182 14.31 -2.80 7.83
N ILE A 183 14.41 -1.50 7.63
CA ILE A 183 15.34 -0.91 6.68
C ILE A 183 16.54 -0.33 7.42
N THR A 184 17.68 -0.96 7.28
CA THR A 184 18.93 -0.54 7.91
C THR A 184 19.67 0.56 7.16
N ASN A 185 19.43 0.68 5.84
CA ASN A 185 20.09 1.69 5.01
C ASN A 185 19.12 2.32 4.00
N TRP A 186 18.60 3.49 4.36
CA TRP A 186 17.72 4.28 3.52
C TRP A 186 18.43 5.02 2.37
N PHE A 187 19.74 5.14 2.44
CA PHE A 187 20.54 5.80 1.41
C PHE A 187 21.04 4.83 0.34
N ARG A 188 20.88 3.52 0.52
CA ARG A 188 21.26 2.54 -0.50
C ARG A 188 20.42 2.75 -1.74
N PRO A 189 21.05 2.82 -2.94
CA PRO A 189 20.32 2.79 -4.21
C PRO A 189 19.57 1.47 -4.38
N VAL A 190 18.32 1.55 -4.76
CA VAL A 190 17.43 0.40 -5.04
C VAL A 190 16.47 0.77 -6.16
N PHE A 191 15.99 -0.24 -6.87
CA PHE A 191 14.94 -0.02 -7.85
C PHE A 191 13.60 0.26 -7.19
N GLY A 192 12.86 1.21 -7.74
CA GLY A 192 11.49 1.51 -7.32
C GLY A 192 10.53 0.36 -7.63
N SER A 193 9.29 0.51 -7.19
CA SER A 193 8.25 -0.51 -7.40
C SER A 193 7.96 -0.83 -8.86
N GLN A 194 8.32 0.06 -9.77
CA GLN A 194 8.15 -0.11 -11.22
C GLN A 194 9.46 -0.45 -11.94
N GLY A 195 10.59 -0.51 -11.24
CA GLY A 195 11.87 -0.94 -11.80
C GLY A 195 12.56 0.03 -12.75
N HIS A 196 12.06 1.27 -12.87
CA HIS A 196 12.60 2.24 -13.84
C HIS A 196 13.87 2.93 -13.38
N ASP A 197 13.90 3.35 -12.12
CA ASP A 197 14.95 4.20 -11.59
C ASP A 197 15.63 3.53 -10.40
N GLU A 198 16.94 3.45 -10.44
CA GLU A 198 17.76 3.09 -9.29
C GLU A 198 18.06 4.38 -8.51
N LEU A 199 17.39 4.56 -7.38
CA LEU A 199 17.50 5.74 -6.52
C LEU A 199 17.74 5.32 -5.07
N PRO A 200 18.35 6.20 -4.26
CA PRO A 200 18.35 6.02 -2.82
C PRO A 200 16.93 5.71 -2.30
N ARG A 201 16.81 4.68 -1.46
CA ARG A 201 15.50 4.16 -1.02
C ARG A 201 14.57 5.25 -0.46
N TYR A 202 15.10 6.25 0.24
CA TYR A 202 14.28 7.35 0.80
C TYR A 202 13.57 8.18 -0.28
N LEU A 203 14.13 8.29 -1.51
CA LEU A 203 13.51 9.03 -2.61
C LEU A 203 12.28 8.32 -3.17
N HIS A 204 12.17 7.01 -2.99
CA HIS A 204 10.96 6.29 -3.37
C HIS A 204 9.75 6.68 -2.51
N ILE A 205 9.93 7.21 -1.30
CA ILE A 205 8.85 7.77 -0.48
C ILE A 205 8.14 8.90 -1.24
N GLN A 206 8.92 9.82 -1.83
CA GLN A 206 8.34 10.93 -2.61
C GLN A 206 7.58 10.43 -3.84
N GLN A 207 8.12 9.43 -4.54
CA GLN A 207 7.44 8.82 -5.68
C GLN A 207 6.12 8.14 -5.27
N GLU A 208 6.08 7.46 -4.13
CA GLU A 208 4.86 6.85 -3.63
C GLU A 208 3.81 7.89 -3.23
N LEU A 209 4.21 8.99 -2.59
CA LEU A 209 3.31 10.10 -2.28
C LEU A 209 2.69 10.71 -3.55
N MET A 210 3.49 10.93 -4.59
CA MET A 210 2.99 11.41 -5.88
C MET A 210 1.98 10.42 -6.50
N ARG A 211 2.25 9.12 -6.42
CA ARG A 211 1.33 8.07 -6.90
C ARG A 211 0.04 8.04 -6.11
N ILE A 212 0.11 8.18 -4.78
CA ILE A 212 -1.07 8.23 -3.92
C ILE A 212 -1.98 9.38 -4.40
N ARG A 213 -1.45 10.58 -4.55
CA ARG A 213 -2.21 11.74 -5.05
C ARG A 213 -2.85 11.49 -6.41
N LEU A 214 -2.06 10.99 -7.36
CA LEU A 214 -2.53 10.70 -8.70
C LEU A 214 -3.66 9.68 -8.71
N TYR A 215 -3.53 8.61 -7.92
CA TYR A 215 -4.49 7.52 -7.92
C TYR A 215 -5.75 7.84 -7.09
N GLN A 216 -5.62 8.64 -6.02
CA GLN A 216 -6.79 9.20 -5.33
C GLN A 216 -7.62 10.10 -6.25
N ALA A 217 -6.96 10.96 -7.03
CA ALA A 217 -7.65 11.81 -8.01
C ALA A 217 -8.39 11.00 -9.11
N ARG A 218 -7.97 9.76 -9.37
CA ARG A 218 -8.63 8.82 -10.31
C ARG A 218 -9.71 7.95 -9.66
N GLY A 219 -9.85 8.00 -8.34
CA GLY A 219 -10.74 7.10 -7.59
C GLY A 219 -10.24 5.65 -7.53
N ASP A 220 -8.93 5.44 -7.65
CA ASP A 220 -8.29 4.13 -7.52
C ASP A 220 -7.85 3.82 -6.09
N LEU A 221 -7.74 4.84 -5.25
CA LEU A 221 -7.38 4.75 -3.83
C LEU A 221 -8.42 5.52 -3.01
N CYS A 222 -8.75 5.01 -1.84
CA CYS A 222 -9.58 5.73 -0.87
C CYS A 222 -8.83 6.95 -0.26
N SER A 223 -9.54 7.76 0.51
CA SER A 223 -8.94 8.86 1.26
C SER A 223 -8.17 8.33 2.47
N PHE A 224 -7.32 9.18 3.07
CA PHE A 224 -6.67 8.85 4.34
C PHE A 224 -7.71 8.69 5.47
N ALA A 225 -8.76 9.49 5.46
CA ALA A 225 -9.86 9.39 6.42
C ALA A 225 -10.58 8.02 6.33
N ASP A 226 -10.83 7.51 5.13
CA ASP A 226 -11.45 6.18 4.92
C ASP A 226 -10.52 5.07 5.45
N LEU A 227 -9.21 5.19 5.25
CA LEU A 227 -8.25 4.22 5.79
C LEU A 227 -8.20 4.28 7.32
N LEU A 228 -8.28 5.46 7.93
CA LEU A 228 -8.38 5.60 9.39
C LEU A 228 -9.67 4.96 9.93
N GLU A 229 -10.78 5.16 9.24
CA GLU A 229 -12.05 4.51 9.58
C GLU A 229 -11.96 2.99 9.46
N TYR A 230 -11.33 2.48 8.42
CA TYR A 230 -11.05 1.05 8.29
C TYR A 230 -10.23 0.51 9.48
N TYR A 231 -9.16 1.19 9.90
CA TYR A 231 -8.36 0.77 11.06
C TYR A 231 -9.17 0.74 12.35
N ARG A 232 -10.05 1.73 12.55
CA ARG A 232 -10.97 1.76 13.71
C ARG A 232 -11.93 0.57 13.68
N ASN A 233 -12.54 0.31 12.54
CA ASN A 233 -13.48 -0.79 12.37
C ASN A 233 -12.79 -2.15 12.53
N ARG A 234 -11.60 -2.33 11.95
CA ARG A 234 -10.80 -3.54 12.12
C ARG A 234 -10.49 -3.84 13.59
N ALA A 235 -10.16 -2.81 14.38
CA ALA A 235 -9.87 -2.95 15.81
C ALA A 235 -11.10 -3.32 16.65
N SER A 236 -12.32 -2.99 16.20
CA SER A 236 -13.56 -3.27 16.91
C SER A 236 -14.09 -4.70 16.70
N VAL A 237 -13.66 -5.38 15.65
CA VAL A 237 -14.00 -6.78 15.34
C VAL A 237 -12.97 -7.69 16.02
N ARG A 238 -13.26 -8.09 17.24
CA ARG A 238 -12.48 -9.07 18.01
C ARG A 238 -13.23 -10.38 18.11
#